data_094e2eaaeba785b793c4bbaa16bf5a48
#
_entry.id   094e2eaaeba785b793c4bbaa16bf5a48
#
_cell.length_a   1.000
_cell.length_b   1.000
_cell.length_c   1.000
_cell.angle_alpha   90.00
_cell.angle_beta   90.00
_cell.angle_gamma   90.00
#
_symmetry.space_group_name_H-M   'P 1'
#
loop_
_entity.id
_entity.type
_entity.pdbx_description
1 polymer ?
#
loop_
_entity_poly.entity_id
_entity_poly.type
_entity_poly.pdbx_seq_one_letter_code
_entity_poly.pdbx_strand_id
1 'polypeptide(L)'
;MIFSSDINILNPAPIMSSISFMPNIVKRGDMVDVSISANDGHGVSSVSIELISAGGESVSLSLVDSKWVGQFQVPSSIAPGERLVPIRLTDGNESSRLITNSFVDGEEISSILIIENEAPTFINYSIVRGNDISDTVLVPQSGDPISQVLEILMIDPDGLSSVQVKMGRLAPIGESNNWILMKDDGIGVDKTANDGIYSLEILARSSLPNGEIEIFVRGTDIFLSTTDLVDQSLVIKLDKNQESVTDNWILDNKSVLIMIGLLIVLCLSFAGILTILRNSDFD
;
A
#
# COMPACT_ATOMS: atom_id res chain seq x y z
N MET A 1 5.03 66.00 -42.77
CA MET A 1 4.39 65.09 -41.81
C MET A 1 5.14 63.79 -41.93
N ILE A 2 6.07 63.49 -41.01
CA ILE A 2 6.85 62.27 -41.01
C ILE A 2 6.05 61.25 -40.16
N PHE A 3 5.54 60.21 -40.80
CA PHE A 3 4.94 59.09 -40.09
C PHE A 3 6.06 58.20 -39.57
N SER A 4 6.37 58.28 -38.29
CA SER A 4 7.14 57.29 -37.59
C SER A 4 6.25 56.06 -37.41
N SER A 5 6.46 55.02 -38.20
CA SER A 5 5.91 53.70 -37.89
C SER A 5 6.86 53.00 -36.93
N ASP A 6 6.50 52.88 -35.67
CA ASP A 6 7.21 52.02 -34.72
C ASP A 6 7.07 50.58 -35.21
N ILE A 7 8.16 50.05 -35.76
CA ILE A 7 8.27 48.63 -36.09
C ILE A 7 8.51 47.90 -34.75
N ASN A 8 7.48 47.29 -34.22
CA ASN A 8 7.62 46.41 -33.05
C ASN A 8 8.24 45.08 -33.50
N ILE A 9 9.53 44.90 -33.29
CA ILE A 9 10.21 43.64 -33.61
C ILE A 9 9.87 42.67 -32.46
N LEU A 10 9.00 41.66 -32.75
CA LEU A 10 8.68 40.61 -31.83
C LEU A 10 9.94 39.77 -31.60
N ASN A 11 10.25 39.50 -30.35
CA ASN A 11 11.27 38.53 -29.96
C ASN A 11 10.59 37.16 -29.71
N PRO A 12 10.59 36.24 -30.67
CA PRO A 12 10.01 34.92 -30.47
C PRO A 12 10.86 34.14 -29.47
N ALA A 13 10.23 33.33 -28.62
CA ALA A 13 10.93 32.46 -27.70
C ALA A 13 11.60 31.28 -28.44
N PRO A 14 12.68 30.69 -27.89
CA PRO A 14 13.43 29.60 -28.50
C PRO A 14 12.56 28.37 -28.88
N ILE A 15 13.01 27.66 -29.89
CA ILE A 15 12.41 26.43 -30.40
C ILE A 15 13.32 25.24 -30.08
N MET A 16 12.74 24.17 -29.54
CA MET A 16 13.42 22.88 -29.36
C MET A 16 13.50 22.17 -30.73
N SER A 17 14.70 21.82 -31.15
CA SER A 17 14.94 21.14 -32.44
C SER A 17 15.23 19.65 -32.29
N SER A 18 15.62 19.19 -31.11
CA SER A 18 15.70 17.76 -30.77
C SER A 18 15.71 17.56 -29.25
N ILE A 19 15.26 16.37 -28.82
CA ILE A 19 15.39 15.92 -27.44
C ILE A 19 15.64 14.43 -27.41
N SER A 20 16.42 13.98 -26.44
CA SER A 20 16.58 12.56 -26.11
C SER A 20 16.69 12.38 -24.61
N PHE A 21 16.04 11.34 -24.11
CA PHE A 21 16.18 10.81 -22.75
C PHE A 21 16.88 9.45 -22.82
N MET A 22 17.79 9.19 -21.88
CA MET A 22 18.49 7.92 -21.81
C MET A 22 18.67 7.46 -20.35
N PRO A 23 18.04 6.36 -19.94
CA PRO A 23 17.03 5.60 -20.69
C PRO A 23 15.74 6.38 -20.95
N ASN A 24 14.94 5.96 -21.92
CA ASN A 24 13.63 6.57 -22.22
C ASN A 24 12.43 5.79 -21.61
N ILE A 25 12.71 4.60 -21.09
CA ILE A 25 11.78 3.77 -20.29
C ILE A 25 12.43 3.61 -18.92
N VAL A 26 11.75 4.04 -17.87
CA VAL A 26 12.33 4.22 -16.54
C VAL A 26 11.32 3.90 -15.44
N LYS A 27 11.84 3.67 -14.23
CA LYS A 27 11.05 3.59 -13.00
C LYS A 27 11.16 4.89 -12.20
N ARG A 28 10.29 5.05 -11.24
CA ARG A 28 10.41 6.11 -10.23
C ARG A 28 11.75 6.01 -9.49
N GLY A 29 12.39 7.15 -9.30
CA GLY A 29 13.72 7.22 -8.66
C GLY A 29 14.90 6.97 -9.57
N ASP A 30 14.72 6.49 -10.81
CA ASP A 30 15.80 6.32 -11.77
C ASP A 30 16.41 7.65 -12.17
N MET A 31 17.69 7.62 -12.54
CA MET A 31 18.40 8.75 -13.13
C MET A 31 18.27 8.70 -14.65
N VAL A 32 17.97 9.86 -15.25
CA VAL A 32 17.80 10.03 -16.71
C VAL A 32 18.77 11.07 -17.22
N ASP A 33 19.59 10.69 -18.18
CA ASP A 33 20.39 11.62 -18.98
C ASP A 33 19.48 12.31 -19.99
N VAL A 34 19.61 13.62 -20.11
CA VAL A 34 18.88 14.41 -21.10
C VAL A 34 19.82 15.17 -22.00
N SER A 35 19.49 15.23 -23.30
CA SER A 35 20.17 16.02 -24.28
C SER A 35 19.17 16.75 -25.18
N ILE A 36 19.28 18.08 -25.24
CA ILE A 36 18.33 18.94 -25.96
C ILE A 36 19.14 19.84 -26.91
N SER A 37 18.68 19.94 -28.17
CA SER A 37 19.08 21.01 -29.07
C SER A 37 17.98 22.05 -29.16
N ALA A 38 18.32 23.31 -29.01
CA ALA A 38 17.39 24.42 -29.12
C ALA A 38 18.02 25.58 -29.93
N ASN A 39 17.19 26.28 -30.69
CA ASN A 39 17.60 27.36 -31.56
C ASN A 39 16.77 28.62 -31.34
N ASP A 40 17.43 29.77 -31.45
CA ASP A 40 16.81 31.08 -31.45
C ASP A 40 17.66 32.11 -32.19
N GLY A 41 17.03 33.15 -32.76
CA GLY A 41 17.73 34.22 -33.48
C GLY A 41 18.64 35.10 -32.59
N HIS A 42 18.37 35.14 -31.28
CA HIS A 42 19.18 35.87 -30.28
C HIS A 42 20.02 34.94 -29.41
N GLY A 43 20.05 33.63 -29.75
CA GLY A 43 20.72 32.59 -29.00
C GLY A 43 19.89 32.10 -27.80
N VAL A 44 20.16 30.88 -27.40
CA VAL A 44 19.52 30.28 -26.21
C VAL A 44 20.45 30.50 -25.01
N SER A 45 19.95 31.17 -23.97
CA SER A 45 20.71 31.50 -22.76
C SER A 45 20.60 30.45 -21.65
N SER A 46 19.44 29.76 -21.55
CA SER A 46 19.25 28.69 -20.59
C SER A 46 18.20 27.67 -21.04
N VAL A 47 18.40 26.44 -20.58
CA VAL A 47 17.42 25.33 -20.73
C VAL A 47 17.31 24.64 -19.40
N SER A 48 16.06 24.35 -18.95
CA SER A 48 15.79 23.56 -17.74
C SER A 48 14.67 22.56 -17.95
N ILE A 49 14.74 21.47 -17.21
CA ILE A 49 13.67 20.48 -17.06
C ILE A 49 12.81 20.90 -15.88
N GLU A 50 11.51 20.97 -16.03
CA GLU A 50 10.57 21.45 -15.01
C GLU A 50 9.70 20.30 -14.47
N LEU A 51 10.15 19.65 -13.39
CA LEU A 51 9.47 18.50 -12.78
C LEU A 51 8.60 18.86 -11.57
N ILE A 52 8.49 20.13 -11.20
CA ILE A 52 7.77 20.60 -9.98
C ILE A 52 6.34 20.09 -9.94
N SER A 53 5.63 20.11 -11.08
CA SER A 53 4.24 19.61 -11.16
C SER A 53 4.10 18.11 -10.95
N ALA A 54 5.20 17.37 -11.12
CA ALA A 54 5.28 15.92 -10.87
C ALA A 54 5.92 15.59 -9.51
N GLY A 55 6.10 16.58 -8.62
CA GLY A 55 6.71 16.39 -7.31
C GLY A 55 8.24 16.34 -7.31
N GLY A 56 8.88 16.67 -8.44
CA GLY A 56 10.32 16.81 -8.55
C GLY A 56 10.81 18.25 -8.44
N GLU A 57 12.04 18.48 -8.90
CA GLU A 57 12.69 19.80 -8.90
C GLU A 57 12.89 20.31 -10.34
N SER A 58 13.15 21.61 -10.46
CA SER A 58 13.63 22.19 -11.73
C SER A 58 15.13 21.94 -11.86
N VAL A 59 15.55 21.39 -13.00
CA VAL A 59 16.95 21.03 -13.26
C VAL A 59 17.50 21.82 -14.43
N SER A 60 18.48 22.68 -14.17
CA SER A 60 19.19 23.46 -15.22
C SER A 60 20.16 22.57 -15.98
N LEU A 61 20.16 22.69 -17.31
CA LEU A 61 21.08 21.97 -18.18
C LEU A 61 22.30 22.81 -18.52
N SER A 62 23.41 22.16 -18.82
CA SER A 62 24.67 22.77 -19.24
C SER A 62 24.86 22.66 -20.75
N LEU A 63 25.39 23.71 -21.38
CA LEU A 63 25.70 23.69 -22.82
C LEU A 63 27.05 23.00 -23.03
N VAL A 64 27.03 21.87 -23.75
CA VAL A 64 28.22 21.09 -24.13
C VAL A 64 28.09 20.71 -25.61
N ASP A 65 29.07 21.02 -26.41
CA ASP A 65 29.11 20.69 -27.84
C ASP A 65 27.82 21.06 -28.62
N SER A 66 27.30 22.28 -28.35
CA SER A 66 26.05 22.80 -28.95
C SER A 66 24.78 22.06 -28.54
N LYS A 67 24.81 21.23 -27.51
CA LYS A 67 23.64 20.58 -26.89
C LYS A 67 23.55 20.95 -25.43
N TRP A 68 22.30 21.08 -24.94
CA TRP A 68 22.00 21.26 -23.54
C TRP A 68 21.86 19.87 -22.90
N VAL A 69 22.75 19.56 -21.97
CA VAL A 69 22.85 18.24 -21.34
C VAL A 69 22.77 18.32 -19.82
N GLY A 70 22.27 17.29 -19.21
CA GLY A 70 22.16 17.13 -17.76
C GLY A 70 21.54 15.82 -17.36
N GLN A 71 21.31 15.67 -16.07
CA GLN A 71 20.64 14.50 -15.48
C GLN A 71 19.55 14.96 -14.54
N PHE A 72 18.48 14.20 -14.46
CA PHE A 72 17.44 14.39 -13.43
C PHE A 72 16.99 13.04 -12.88
N GLN A 73 16.48 13.07 -11.65
CA GLN A 73 15.86 11.91 -11.05
C GLN A 73 14.34 11.91 -11.35
N VAL A 74 13.81 10.76 -11.73
CA VAL A 74 12.38 10.58 -11.96
C VAL A 74 11.64 10.73 -10.62
N PRO A 75 10.68 11.67 -10.50
CA PRO A 75 9.95 11.89 -9.25
C PRO A 75 9.19 10.65 -8.77
N SER A 76 9.16 10.42 -7.45
CA SER A 76 8.43 9.28 -6.85
C SER A 76 6.91 9.37 -7.01
N SER A 77 6.37 10.57 -7.22
CA SER A 77 4.93 10.83 -7.37
C SER A 77 4.46 10.93 -8.82
N ILE A 78 5.36 10.72 -9.80
CA ILE A 78 4.95 10.73 -11.21
C ILE A 78 4.10 9.50 -11.52
N ALA A 79 2.97 9.70 -12.19
CA ALA A 79 2.11 8.59 -12.60
C ALA A 79 2.77 7.74 -13.70
N PRO A 80 2.53 6.43 -13.79
CA PRO A 80 3.08 5.57 -14.84
C PRO A 80 2.48 5.85 -16.23
N GLY A 81 3.11 5.30 -17.26
CA GLY A 81 2.77 5.50 -18.67
C GLY A 81 3.57 6.58 -19.36
N GLU A 82 3.14 7.00 -20.52
CA GLU A 82 3.78 8.10 -21.28
C GLU A 82 3.57 9.43 -20.58
N ARG A 83 4.67 10.15 -20.32
CA ARG A 83 4.67 11.46 -19.67
C ARG A 83 5.40 12.48 -20.51
N LEU A 84 4.75 13.62 -20.73
CA LEU A 84 5.39 14.77 -21.35
C LEU A 84 6.18 15.53 -20.28
N VAL A 85 7.49 15.63 -20.47
CA VAL A 85 8.41 16.33 -19.57
C VAL A 85 8.46 17.80 -19.96
N PRO A 86 8.02 18.75 -19.11
CA PRO A 86 8.06 20.16 -19.46
C PRO A 86 9.48 20.70 -19.50
N ILE A 87 9.80 21.45 -20.54
CA ILE A 87 11.10 22.06 -20.78
C ILE A 87 10.94 23.56 -20.89
N ARG A 88 11.72 24.29 -20.11
CA ARG A 88 11.80 25.75 -20.20
C ARG A 88 13.02 26.13 -21.05
N LEU A 89 12.76 26.93 -22.08
CA LEU A 89 13.76 27.54 -22.93
C LEU A 89 13.75 29.06 -22.74
N THR A 90 14.90 29.68 -22.59
CA THR A 90 15.05 31.14 -22.46
C THR A 90 16.12 31.62 -23.41
N ASP A 91 15.87 32.71 -24.13
CA ASP A 91 16.83 33.34 -25.03
C ASP A 91 17.76 34.38 -24.35
N GLY A 92 18.65 34.98 -25.11
CA GLY A 92 19.55 36.01 -24.62
C GLY A 92 18.86 37.33 -24.24
N ASN A 93 17.64 37.54 -24.66
CA ASN A 93 16.80 38.74 -24.38
C ASN A 93 15.69 38.46 -23.36
N GLU A 94 15.83 37.37 -22.57
CA GLU A 94 14.90 36.96 -21.50
C GLU A 94 13.49 36.51 -21.97
N SER A 95 13.26 36.30 -23.29
CA SER A 95 12.06 35.66 -23.74
C SER A 95 12.11 34.17 -23.37
N SER A 96 11.07 33.70 -22.65
CA SER A 96 11.05 32.36 -22.09
C SER A 96 9.77 31.61 -22.50
N ARG A 97 9.94 30.32 -22.76
CA ARG A 97 8.82 29.44 -23.12
C ARG A 97 8.92 28.11 -22.36
N LEU A 98 7.77 27.65 -21.86
CA LEU A 98 7.61 26.29 -21.31
C LEU A 98 6.93 25.45 -22.39
N ILE A 99 7.55 24.34 -22.77
CA ILE A 99 7.08 23.46 -23.84
C ILE A 99 7.17 21.98 -23.43
N THR A 100 6.36 21.16 -24.07
CA THR A 100 6.46 19.71 -24.05
C THR A 100 6.64 19.12 -25.45
N ASN A 101 6.42 19.95 -26.47
CA ASN A 101 6.63 19.62 -27.88
C ASN A 101 7.03 20.86 -28.68
N SER A 102 7.57 20.63 -29.87
CA SER A 102 7.81 21.66 -30.88
C SER A 102 7.66 21.03 -32.28
N PHE A 103 7.63 21.90 -33.30
CA PHE A 103 7.57 21.45 -34.71
C PHE A 103 8.78 21.99 -35.44
N VAL A 104 9.47 21.09 -36.11
CA VAL A 104 10.62 21.41 -36.97
C VAL A 104 10.43 20.74 -38.33
N ASP A 105 10.44 21.53 -39.40
CA ASP A 105 10.21 21.07 -40.79
C ASP A 105 8.92 20.23 -40.98
N GLY A 106 7.90 20.50 -40.14
CA GLY A 106 6.62 19.80 -40.16
C GLY A 106 6.57 18.51 -39.33
N GLU A 107 7.66 18.11 -38.72
CA GLU A 107 7.73 16.98 -37.77
C GLU A 107 7.56 17.44 -36.34
N GLU A 108 6.77 16.71 -35.56
CA GLU A 108 6.59 16.96 -34.13
C GLU A 108 7.74 16.32 -33.35
N ILE A 109 8.35 17.12 -32.47
CA ILE A 109 9.37 16.70 -31.51
C ILE A 109 8.74 16.80 -30.12
N SER A 110 8.53 15.66 -29.47
CA SER A 110 7.88 15.58 -28.18
C SER A 110 8.81 15.09 -27.07
N SER A 111 8.72 15.69 -25.89
CA SER A 111 9.50 15.33 -24.71
C SER A 111 8.89 14.17 -23.94
N ILE A 112 8.72 13.01 -24.59
CA ILE A 112 8.07 11.83 -24.02
C ILE A 112 9.09 11.00 -23.23
N LEU A 113 8.73 10.72 -21.97
CA LEU A 113 9.40 9.74 -21.11
C LEU A 113 8.37 8.67 -20.71
N ILE A 114 8.73 7.40 -20.77
CA ILE A 114 7.85 6.29 -20.39
C ILE A 114 8.19 5.86 -18.98
N ILE A 115 7.22 5.99 -18.08
CA ILE A 115 7.34 5.53 -16.69
C ILE A 115 6.72 4.15 -16.58
N GLU A 116 7.52 3.14 -16.19
CA GLU A 116 7.01 1.79 -15.94
C GLU A 116 6.04 1.78 -14.76
N ASN A 117 4.96 1.03 -14.90
CA ASN A 117 4.04 0.76 -13.80
C ASN A 117 4.61 -0.38 -12.95
N GLU A 118 4.83 -0.13 -11.66
CA GLU A 118 5.27 -1.15 -10.72
C GLU A 118 4.06 -1.91 -10.18
N ALA A 119 4.20 -3.21 -10.01
CA ALA A 119 3.14 -4.03 -9.45
C ALA A 119 3.09 -3.92 -7.93
N PRO A 120 1.92 -4.11 -7.29
CA PRO A 120 1.78 -4.13 -5.84
C PRO A 120 2.72 -5.13 -5.16
N THR A 121 3.23 -4.75 -4.01
CA THR A 121 4.16 -5.55 -3.22
C THR A 121 3.49 -6.07 -1.95
N PHE A 122 3.51 -7.39 -1.77
CA PHE A 122 3.16 -8.04 -0.51
C PHE A 122 4.27 -7.82 0.52
N ILE A 123 3.90 -7.38 1.72
CA ILE A 123 4.86 -7.13 2.81
C ILE A 123 4.81 -8.24 3.84
N ASN A 124 3.64 -8.48 4.45
CA ASN A 124 3.44 -9.52 5.45
C ASN A 124 1.96 -9.87 5.61
N TYR A 125 1.69 -10.91 6.42
CA TYR A 125 0.35 -11.23 6.89
C TYR A 125 0.33 -11.44 8.39
N SER A 126 -0.86 -11.37 8.98
CA SER A 126 -1.14 -11.80 10.35
C SER A 126 -2.49 -12.49 10.44
N ILE A 127 -2.62 -13.33 11.47
CA ILE A 127 -3.88 -13.94 11.89
C ILE A 127 -4.26 -13.30 13.22
N VAL A 128 -5.38 -12.59 13.25
CA VAL A 128 -5.85 -11.86 14.43
C VAL A 128 -7.04 -12.55 15.04
N ARG A 129 -7.00 -12.73 16.36
CA ARG A 129 -8.07 -13.29 17.19
C ARG A 129 -8.24 -12.47 18.45
N GLY A 130 -9.27 -11.63 18.50
CA GLY A 130 -9.42 -10.65 19.56
C GLY A 130 -8.24 -9.70 19.63
N ASN A 131 -7.42 -9.79 20.69
CA ASN A 131 -6.21 -9.01 20.87
C ASN A 131 -4.93 -9.77 20.51
N ASP A 132 -5.04 -11.07 20.22
CA ASP A 132 -3.87 -11.90 19.88
C ASP A 132 -3.57 -11.78 18.38
N ILE A 133 -2.28 -11.62 18.07
CA ILE A 133 -1.73 -11.56 16.72
C ILE A 133 -0.75 -12.72 16.56
N SER A 134 -0.91 -13.51 15.50
CA SER A 134 -0.13 -14.72 15.23
C SER A 134 0.10 -14.88 13.73
N ASP A 135 0.96 -15.82 13.34
CA ASP A 135 1.11 -16.34 11.98
C ASP A 135 0.35 -17.66 11.74
N THR A 136 -0.42 -18.10 12.75
CA THR A 136 -0.99 -19.45 12.82
C THR A 136 -2.51 -19.36 13.00
N VAL A 137 -3.23 -20.09 12.16
CA VAL A 137 -4.69 -20.29 12.29
C VAL A 137 -4.96 -21.38 13.33
N LEU A 138 -5.75 -21.06 14.34
CA LEU A 138 -6.22 -22.05 15.30
C LEU A 138 -7.39 -22.85 14.71
N VAL A 139 -7.28 -24.16 14.79
CA VAL A 139 -8.29 -25.11 14.32
C VAL A 139 -8.92 -25.80 15.53
N PRO A 140 -10.26 -25.75 15.72
CA PRO A 140 -10.88 -26.44 16.86
C PRO A 140 -10.74 -27.95 16.73
N GLN A 141 -10.61 -28.64 17.87
CA GLN A 141 -10.59 -30.12 17.93
C GLN A 141 -11.95 -30.69 17.47
N SER A 142 -13.04 -30.06 17.91
CA SER A 142 -14.41 -30.41 17.61
C SER A 142 -15.32 -29.20 17.87
N GLY A 143 -16.59 -29.28 17.48
CA GLY A 143 -17.58 -28.24 17.75
C GLY A 143 -17.60 -27.13 16.70
N ASP A 144 -17.94 -25.91 17.13
CA ASP A 144 -18.16 -24.77 16.26
C ASP A 144 -16.86 -24.25 15.65
N PRO A 145 -16.92 -23.63 14.45
CA PRO A 145 -15.77 -22.99 13.84
C PRO A 145 -15.23 -21.83 14.70
N ILE A 146 -13.91 -21.65 14.69
CA ILE A 146 -13.28 -20.49 15.30
C ILE A 146 -13.19 -19.37 14.26
N SER A 147 -13.79 -18.20 14.60
CA SER A 147 -13.65 -16.98 13.80
C SER A 147 -12.32 -16.30 14.10
N GLN A 148 -11.56 -15.99 13.04
CA GLN A 148 -10.30 -15.30 13.08
C GLN A 148 -10.23 -14.36 11.87
N VAL A 149 -9.32 -13.40 11.87
CA VAL A 149 -9.15 -12.45 10.78
C VAL A 149 -7.79 -12.69 10.14
N LEU A 150 -7.77 -12.91 8.83
CA LEU A 150 -6.56 -12.81 8.02
C LEU A 150 -6.37 -11.34 7.67
N GLU A 151 -5.27 -10.77 8.07
CA GLU A 151 -4.81 -9.44 7.69
C GLU A 151 -3.62 -9.55 6.75
N ILE A 152 -3.61 -8.77 5.68
CA ILE A 152 -2.52 -8.70 4.70
C ILE A 152 -2.10 -7.26 4.52
N LEU A 153 -0.83 -6.96 4.79
CA LEU A 153 -0.23 -5.68 4.47
C LEU A 153 0.32 -5.73 3.05
N MET A 154 -0.21 -4.87 2.21
CA MET A 154 0.20 -4.71 0.82
C MET A 154 0.35 -3.24 0.48
N ILE A 155 1.37 -2.89 -0.27
CA ILE A 155 1.67 -1.50 -0.66
C ILE A 155 1.87 -1.38 -2.16
N ASP A 156 1.54 -0.19 -2.65
CA ASP A 156 1.79 0.21 -4.03
C ASP A 156 1.98 1.73 -4.09
N PRO A 157 2.96 2.26 -4.87
CA PRO A 157 3.20 3.70 -4.99
C PRO A 157 2.00 4.49 -5.56
N ASP A 158 1.20 3.86 -6.40
CA ASP A 158 0.04 4.47 -7.04
C ASP A 158 -1.26 4.27 -6.26
N GLY A 159 -1.22 3.36 -5.29
CA GLY A 159 -2.38 2.90 -4.54
C GLY A 159 -3.03 1.65 -5.12
N LEU A 160 -3.69 0.92 -4.25
CA LEU A 160 -4.33 -0.35 -4.57
C LEU A 160 -5.79 -0.15 -4.96
N SER A 161 -6.22 -0.79 -6.05
CA SER A 161 -7.63 -0.89 -6.43
C SER A 161 -8.32 -2.08 -5.78
N SER A 162 -7.58 -3.18 -5.53
CA SER A 162 -8.10 -4.37 -4.84
C SER A 162 -7.00 -5.27 -4.31
N VAL A 163 -7.31 -5.96 -3.20
CA VAL A 163 -6.54 -7.12 -2.70
C VAL A 163 -7.47 -8.31 -2.60
N GLN A 164 -7.03 -9.45 -3.10
CA GLN A 164 -7.81 -10.67 -3.15
C GLN A 164 -6.97 -11.86 -2.68
N VAL A 165 -7.65 -12.85 -2.10
CA VAL A 165 -7.03 -14.11 -1.67
C VAL A 165 -7.78 -15.31 -2.24
N LYS A 166 -7.03 -16.38 -2.52
CA LYS A 166 -7.57 -17.69 -2.84
C LYS A 166 -7.12 -18.66 -1.76
N MET A 167 -8.05 -19.03 -0.87
CA MET A 167 -7.73 -19.65 0.42
C MET A 167 -7.85 -21.16 0.46
N GLY A 168 -8.15 -21.81 -0.65
CA GLY A 168 -8.31 -23.26 -0.68
C GLY A 168 -9.30 -23.77 0.36
N ARG A 169 -8.85 -24.60 1.31
CA ARG A 169 -9.70 -25.18 2.36
C ARG A 169 -10.15 -24.21 3.46
N LEU A 170 -9.49 -23.05 3.59
CA LEU A 170 -9.88 -21.99 4.52
C LEU A 170 -11.04 -21.13 3.98
N ALA A 171 -11.33 -21.22 2.70
CA ALA A 171 -12.41 -20.48 2.07
C ALA A 171 -13.79 -20.93 2.58
N PRO A 172 -14.82 -20.08 2.46
CA PRO A 172 -16.19 -20.46 2.64
C PRO A 172 -16.57 -21.67 1.78
N ILE A 173 -17.61 -22.42 2.19
CA ILE A 173 -18.05 -23.62 1.47
C ILE A 173 -18.47 -23.25 0.05
N GLY A 174 -17.87 -23.93 -0.94
CA GLY A 174 -18.12 -23.69 -2.36
C GLY A 174 -17.19 -22.66 -3.01
N GLU A 175 -16.34 -21.95 -2.25
CA GLU A 175 -15.47 -20.88 -2.76
C GLU A 175 -13.97 -21.22 -2.76
N SER A 176 -13.61 -22.47 -2.56
CA SER A 176 -12.21 -22.89 -2.41
C SER A 176 -11.30 -22.52 -3.59
N ASN A 177 -11.88 -22.35 -4.78
CA ASN A 177 -11.16 -21.97 -6.00
C ASN A 177 -11.36 -20.50 -6.41
N ASN A 178 -12.16 -19.74 -5.68
CA ASN A 178 -12.48 -18.36 -6.01
C ASN A 178 -11.47 -17.39 -5.37
N TRP A 179 -11.26 -16.28 -6.06
CA TRP A 179 -10.61 -15.13 -5.48
C TRP A 179 -11.63 -14.36 -4.63
N ILE A 180 -11.32 -14.18 -3.35
CA ILE A 180 -12.19 -13.51 -2.36
C ILE A 180 -11.60 -12.13 -2.11
N LEU A 181 -12.43 -11.10 -2.25
CA LEU A 181 -12.02 -9.71 -2.01
C LEU A 181 -11.81 -9.49 -0.51
N MET A 182 -10.66 -8.93 -0.17
CA MET A 182 -10.36 -8.40 1.17
C MET A 182 -10.74 -6.92 1.25
N LYS A 183 -10.87 -6.39 2.46
CA LYS A 183 -11.33 -5.02 2.70
C LYS A 183 -10.33 -4.22 3.51
N ASP A 184 -10.21 -2.94 3.16
CA ASP A 184 -9.50 -1.88 3.88
C ASP A 184 -10.45 -0.66 3.94
N ASP A 185 -11.66 -0.88 4.52
CA ASP A 185 -12.75 0.10 4.56
C ASP A 185 -13.11 0.57 6.00
N GLY A 186 -12.42 0.06 7.03
CA GLY A 186 -12.69 0.35 8.43
C GLY A 186 -14.01 -0.23 8.93
N ILE A 187 -14.58 -1.25 8.24
CA ILE A 187 -15.91 -1.79 8.57
C ILE A 187 -15.81 -3.30 8.86
N GLY A 188 -16.49 -3.71 9.92
CA GLY A 188 -16.58 -5.13 10.29
C GLY A 188 -15.30 -5.65 10.94
N VAL A 189 -14.58 -6.53 10.23
CA VAL A 189 -13.31 -7.11 10.73
C VAL A 189 -12.10 -6.21 10.46
N ASP A 190 -12.21 -5.31 9.50
CA ASP A 190 -11.24 -4.25 9.30
C ASP A 190 -11.43 -3.15 10.36
N LYS A 191 -10.33 -2.72 10.97
CA LYS A 191 -10.35 -1.77 12.10
C LYS A 191 -10.10 -0.32 11.67
N THR A 192 -9.36 -0.13 10.58
CA THR A 192 -8.88 1.20 10.17
C THR A 192 -8.89 1.31 8.67
N ALA A 193 -9.72 2.17 8.13
CA ALA A 193 -9.80 2.38 6.68
C ALA A 193 -8.52 3.00 6.11
N ASN A 194 -8.10 2.52 4.96
CA ASN A 194 -6.99 3.05 4.16
C ASN A 194 -5.64 3.06 4.90
N ASP A 195 -5.38 2.06 5.74
CA ASP A 195 -4.07 1.87 6.39
C ASP A 195 -3.16 0.87 5.65
N GLY A 196 -3.64 0.31 4.53
CA GLY A 196 -2.94 -0.67 3.72
C GLY A 196 -3.02 -2.10 4.26
N ILE A 197 -3.76 -2.32 5.36
CA ILE A 197 -4.02 -3.63 5.94
C ILE A 197 -5.38 -4.13 5.47
N TYR A 198 -5.35 -5.08 4.57
CA TYR A 198 -6.55 -5.70 4.02
C TYR A 198 -6.99 -6.86 4.88
N SER A 199 -8.25 -6.86 5.30
CA SER A 199 -8.81 -7.79 6.27
C SER A 199 -9.88 -8.70 5.66
N LEU A 200 -9.89 -9.98 6.10
CA LEU A 200 -10.91 -10.97 5.73
C LEU A 200 -11.17 -11.92 6.90
N GLU A 201 -12.44 -12.12 7.24
CA GLU A 201 -12.83 -13.12 8.23
C GLU A 201 -12.64 -14.53 7.68
N ILE A 202 -12.00 -15.39 8.48
CA ILE A 202 -11.85 -16.83 8.22
C ILE A 202 -12.51 -17.64 9.33
N LEU A 203 -13.23 -18.68 8.94
CA LEU A 203 -13.90 -19.61 9.86
C LEU A 203 -13.18 -20.95 9.82
N ALA A 204 -12.28 -21.17 10.78
CA ALA A 204 -11.54 -22.42 10.88
C ALA A 204 -12.43 -23.53 11.45
N ARG A 205 -12.70 -24.55 10.64
CA ARG A 205 -13.57 -25.69 11.01
C ARG A 205 -12.74 -26.87 11.53
N SER A 206 -13.31 -27.67 12.40
CA SER A 206 -12.68 -28.88 12.96
C SER A 206 -12.28 -29.94 11.91
N SER A 207 -12.80 -29.84 10.67
CA SER A 207 -12.42 -30.70 9.55
C SER A 207 -11.06 -30.34 8.92
N LEU A 208 -10.49 -29.18 9.25
CA LEU A 208 -9.15 -28.82 8.79
C LEU A 208 -8.09 -29.70 9.49
N PRO A 209 -7.07 -30.15 8.75
CA PRO A 209 -5.96 -30.89 9.37
C PRO A 209 -5.05 -29.96 10.17
N ASN A 210 -4.23 -30.55 11.03
CA ASN A 210 -3.05 -29.87 11.54
C ASN A 210 -1.96 -29.81 10.44
N GLY A 211 -1.16 -28.77 10.39
CA GLY A 211 -0.07 -28.64 9.42
C GLY A 211 -0.02 -27.28 8.73
N GLU A 212 0.20 -27.29 7.43
CA GLU A 212 0.34 -26.09 6.63
C GLU A 212 -0.64 -26.09 5.46
N ILE A 213 -1.05 -24.89 5.05
CA ILE A 213 -1.89 -24.69 3.90
C ILE A 213 -1.32 -23.54 3.05
N GLU A 214 -1.28 -23.77 1.75
CA GLU A 214 -0.92 -22.74 0.78
C GLU A 214 -2.15 -21.94 0.38
N ILE A 215 -2.03 -20.63 0.44
CA ILE A 215 -2.99 -19.67 -0.10
C ILE A 215 -2.32 -18.76 -1.11
N PHE A 216 -3.09 -18.13 -1.96
CA PHE A 216 -2.58 -17.19 -2.95
C PHE A 216 -3.13 -15.80 -2.68
N VAL A 217 -2.27 -14.79 -2.80
CA VAL A 217 -2.60 -13.38 -2.58
C VAL A 217 -2.37 -12.62 -3.88
N ARG A 218 -3.29 -11.74 -4.23
CA ARG A 218 -3.17 -10.89 -5.41
C ARG A 218 -3.60 -9.46 -5.07
N GLY A 219 -2.69 -8.51 -5.28
CA GLY A 219 -3.00 -7.09 -5.32
C GLY A 219 -3.16 -6.62 -6.77
N THR A 220 -4.00 -5.64 -6.97
CA THR A 220 -4.12 -4.92 -8.24
C THR A 220 -4.08 -3.43 -7.93
N ASP A 221 -3.23 -2.67 -8.62
CA ASP A 221 -3.14 -1.23 -8.49
C ASP A 221 -4.25 -0.51 -9.28
N ILE A 222 -4.27 0.83 -9.20
CA ILE A 222 -5.25 1.65 -9.93
C ILE A 222 -4.99 1.70 -11.45
N PHE A 223 -3.80 1.30 -11.92
CA PHE A 223 -3.42 1.21 -13.33
C PHE A 223 -3.49 -0.22 -13.88
N LEU A 224 -4.08 -1.17 -13.10
CA LEU A 224 -4.34 -2.56 -13.45
C LEU A 224 -3.10 -3.46 -13.52
N SER A 225 -1.95 -3.05 -12.98
CA SER A 225 -0.86 -3.96 -12.73
C SER A 225 -1.19 -4.87 -11.54
N THR A 226 -0.78 -6.12 -11.61
CA THR A 226 -1.05 -7.13 -10.57
C THR A 226 0.24 -7.64 -9.97
N THR A 227 0.18 -8.02 -8.70
CA THR A 227 1.29 -8.70 -8.01
C THR A 227 1.86 -9.84 -8.86
N ASP A 228 3.18 -9.99 -8.90
CA ASP A 228 3.84 -11.05 -9.66
C ASP A 228 3.38 -12.45 -9.18
N LEU A 229 3.26 -13.38 -10.13
CA LEU A 229 2.84 -14.76 -9.87
C LEU A 229 3.73 -15.50 -8.86
N VAL A 230 5.02 -15.16 -8.79
CA VAL A 230 5.99 -15.75 -7.86
C VAL A 230 5.71 -15.36 -6.42
N ASP A 231 5.19 -14.14 -6.19
CA ASP A 231 4.93 -13.59 -4.85
C ASP A 231 3.49 -13.82 -4.38
N GLN A 232 2.69 -14.57 -5.15
CA GLN A 232 1.27 -14.80 -4.83
C GLN A 232 1.06 -15.94 -3.81
N SER A 233 2.05 -16.80 -3.59
CA SER A 233 1.92 -17.96 -2.71
C SER A 233 2.36 -17.62 -1.29
N LEU A 234 1.54 -17.99 -0.32
CA LEU A 234 1.75 -17.79 1.09
C LEU A 234 1.41 -19.08 1.85
N VAL A 235 2.30 -19.54 2.73
CA VAL A 235 2.08 -20.73 3.57
C VAL A 235 1.62 -20.29 4.95
N ILE A 236 0.41 -20.71 5.33
CA ILE A 236 -0.18 -20.46 6.65
C ILE A 236 -0.15 -21.76 7.47
N LYS A 237 0.28 -21.66 8.72
CA LYS A 237 0.24 -22.78 9.68
C LYS A 237 -1.16 -22.96 10.25
N LEU A 238 -1.58 -24.22 10.39
CA LEU A 238 -2.81 -24.62 11.03
C LEU A 238 -2.45 -25.38 12.31
N ASP A 239 -2.87 -24.88 13.47
CA ASP A 239 -2.66 -25.55 14.76
C ASP A 239 -3.99 -26.06 15.32
N LYS A 240 -4.12 -27.36 15.36
CA LYS A 240 -5.29 -28.08 15.92
C LYS A 240 -5.07 -28.52 17.37
N ASN A 241 -3.89 -28.34 17.93
CA ASN A 241 -3.54 -28.88 19.24
C ASN A 241 -3.87 -27.92 20.41
N GLN A 242 -4.17 -26.66 20.11
CA GLN A 242 -4.66 -25.77 21.14
C GLN A 242 -6.12 -26.10 21.44
N GLU A 243 -6.36 -26.58 22.65
CA GLU A 243 -7.71 -26.51 23.23
C GLU A 243 -8.16 -25.06 23.09
N SER A 244 -9.36 -24.85 22.52
CA SER A 244 -9.97 -23.53 22.57
C SER A 244 -9.81 -23.02 23.99
N VAL A 245 -9.15 -21.90 24.21
CA VAL A 245 -9.23 -21.17 25.46
C VAL A 245 -10.66 -20.62 25.52
N THR A 246 -11.63 -21.51 25.69
CA THR A 246 -12.83 -21.15 26.38
C THR A 246 -12.33 -20.79 27.75
N ASP A 247 -12.49 -19.52 28.14
CA ASP A 247 -12.30 -19.01 29.49
C ASP A 247 -13.14 -19.87 30.46
N ASN A 248 -12.66 -21.08 30.73
CA ASN A 248 -13.23 -21.95 31.75
C ASN A 248 -12.67 -21.46 33.11
N TRP A 249 -12.92 -20.15 33.39
CA TRP A 249 -12.62 -19.53 34.66
C TRP A 249 -13.08 -20.43 35.83
N ILE A 250 -14.19 -21.17 35.64
CA ILE A 250 -14.70 -22.15 36.58
C ILE A 250 -13.75 -23.35 36.76
N LEU A 251 -13.15 -23.88 35.68
CA LEU A 251 -12.22 -25.00 35.76
C LEU A 251 -10.84 -24.59 36.26
N ASP A 252 -10.33 -23.46 35.82
CA ASP A 252 -9.04 -22.93 36.25
C ASP A 252 -9.05 -22.43 37.69
N ASN A 253 -10.22 -22.00 38.19
CA ASN A 253 -10.42 -21.56 39.56
C ASN A 253 -11.19 -22.58 40.44
N LYS A 254 -11.22 -23.85 40.02
CA LYS A 254 -11.94 -24.90 40.77
C LYS A 254 -11.52 -24.98 42.24
N SER A 255 -10.20 -24.83 42.51
CA SER A 255 -9.67 -24.82 43.87
C SER A 255 -10.16 -23.61 44.67
N VAL A 256 -10.26 -22.43 44.04
CA VAL A 256 -10.76 -21.20 44.64
C VAL A 256 -12.25 -21.30 44.94
N LEU A 257 -13.02 -21.85 44.01
CA LEU A 257 -14.46 -22.08 44.20
C LEU A 257 -14.76 -23.08 45.33
N ILE A 258 -13.94 -24.14 45.44
CA ILE A 258 -14.01 -25.11 46.56
C ILE A 258 -13.68 -24.42 47.89
N MET A 259 -12.63 -23.60 47.94
CA MET A 259 -12.25 -22.80 49.13
C MET A 259 -13.35 -21.83 49.56
N ILE A 260 -13.97 -21.12 48.61
CA ILE A 260 -15.09 -20.19 48.88
C ILE A 260 -16.29 -20.99 49.43
N GLY A 261 -16.60 -22.12 48.84
CA GLY A 261 -17.67 -23.01 49.31
C GLY A 261 -17.45 -23.50 50.74
N LEU A 262 -16.21 -23.94 51.05
CA LEU A 262 -15.84 -24.35 52.41
C LEU A 262 -15.94 -23.22 53.43
N LEU A 263 -15.51 -21.98 53.02
CA LEU A 263 -15.58 -20.79 53.88
C LEU A 263 -17.04 -20.42 54.19
N ILE A 264 -17.94 -20.51 53.23
CA ILE A 264 -19.38 -20.26 53.44
C ILE A 264 -19.98 -21.29 54.42
N VAL A 265 -19.65 -22.58 54.28
CA VAL A 265 -20.11 -23.62 55.17
C VAL A 265 -19.60 -23.40 56.59
N LEU A 266 -18.35 -22.98 56.74
CA LEU A 266 -17.75 -22.67 58.05
C LEU A 266 -18.38 -21.46 58.69
N CYS A 267 -18.70 -20.41 57.96
CA CYS A 267 -19.41 -19.23 58.45
C CYS A 267 -20.83 -19.56 58.90
N LEU A 268 -21.57 -20.40 58.13
CA LEU A 268 -22.92 -20.86 58.49
C LEU A 268 -22.93 -21.72 59.75
N SER A 269 -21.95 -22.63 59.88
CA SER A 269 -21.81 -23.46 61.09
C SER A 269 -21.46 -22.62 62.33
N PHE A 270 -20.60 -21.60 62.19
CA PHE A 270 -20.27 -20.67 63.30
C PHE A 270 -21.50 -19.85 63.72
N ALA A 271 -22.26 -19.33 62.73
CA ALA A 271 -23.51 -18.59 63.03
C ALA A 271 -24.55 -19.49 63.73
N GLY A 272 -24.63 -20.78 63.34
CA GLY A 272 -25.48 -21.77 64.00
C GLY A 272 -25.08 -22.02 65.48
N ILE A 273 -23.79 -22.16 65.75
CA ILE A 273 -23.26 -22.34 67.10
C ILE A 273 -23.53 -21.11 67.95
N LEU A 274 -23.30 -19.88 67.42
CA LEU A 274 -23.61 -18.65 68.13
C LEU A 274 -25.10 -18.47 68.48
N THR A 275 -26.01 -18.93 67.59
CA THR A 275 -27.44 -18.91 67.86
C THR A 275 -27.83 -19.90 68.97
N ILE A 276 -27.19 -21.09 69.00
CA ILE A 276 -27.42 -22.09 70.03
C ILE A 276 -26.92 -21.58 71.39
N LEU A 277 -25.70 -21.02 71.45
CA LEU A 277 -25.11 -20.44 72.67
C LEU A 277 -25.94 -19.27 73.20
N ARG A 278 -26.44 -18.42 72.32
CA ARG A 278 -27.29 -17.27 72.75
C ARG A 278 -28.64 -17.68 73.31
N ASN A 279 -29.20 -18.83 72.83
CA ASN A 279 -30.41 -19.32 73.33
C ASN A 279 -30.25 -20.16 74.64
N SER A 280 -29.02 -20.62 74.94
CA SER A 280 -28.76 -21.38 76.22
C SER A 280 -28.47 -20.43 77.41
N ASP A 281 -28.28 -19.12 77.18
CA ASP A 281 -28.14 -18.15 78.27
C ASP A 281 -29.49 -17.56 78.74
N PHE A 282 -30.60 -18.07 78.27
CA PHE A 282 -31.95 -17.59 78.63
C PHE A 282 -32.86 -18.64 79.31
N ASP A 283 -32.31 -19.82 79.79
CA ASP A 283 -33.03 -20.77 80.63
C ASP A 283 -32.55 -20.76 82.11
#